data_081318385757415bc8912d83df0b7509
#
_entry.id   081318385757415bc8912d83df0b7509
#
_cell.length_a   1.000
_cell.length_b   1.000
_cell.length_c   1.000
_cell.angle_alpha   90.00
_cell.angle_beta   90.00
_cell.angle_gamma   90.00
#
_symmetry.space_group_name_H-M   'P 1'
#
loop_
_entity.id
_entity.type
_entity.pdbx_description
1 polymer ?
#
loop_
_entity_poly.entity_id
_entity_poly.type
_entity_poly.pdbx_seq_one_letter_code
_entity_poly.pdbx_strand_id
1 'polypeptide(L)'
;MDLSPGQQKAVFALVVVVLAALGYWLIVPRVSHSNAQTQPSPTPSPSASVPSPPTSVPPTVTPAPASAGGVNIYSWLPFTQQGLAAAAAVTQKFLVDYNTYSYTESAADYVARMNGLITTEEATTLKGLYATPGVAKIRTDQKQTSTGTASITALRTFGPSSLTFIATGTQHLTTAKGSSNGSAQYAVTVTGSGTSWQVSDIELSSVGQS
;
A
#
# COMPACT_ATOMS: atom_id res chain seq x y z
N MET A 1 5.20 -36.46 1.84
CA MET A 1 3.72 -36.44 1.91
C MET A 1 3.27 -35.30 1.02
N ASP A 2 2.90 -35.60 -0.22
CA ASP A 2 2.47 -34.60 -1.19
C ASP A 2 1.00 -34.27 -0.96
N LEU A 3 0.74 -33.07 -0.48
CA LEU A 3 -0.60 -32.53 -0.30
C LEU A 3 -1.22 -32.26 -1.68
N SER A 4 -2.46 -32.69 -1.91
CA SER A 4 -3.16 -32.42 -3.16
C SER A 4 -3.36 -30.88 -3.35
N PRO A 5 -3.46 -30.38 -4.59
CA PRO A 5 -3.62 -28.95 -4.87
C PRO A 5 -4.81 -28.31 -4.14
N GLY A 6 -5.87 -29.07 -3.86
CA GLY A 6 -7.02 -28.61 -3.09
C GLY A 6 -6.72 -28.48 -1.59
N GLN A 7 -5.87 -29.33 -1.03
CA GLN A 7 -5.48 -29.27 0.37
C GLN A 7 -4.48 -28.13 0.64
N GLN A 8 -3.61 -27.81 -0.32
CA GLN A 8 -2.70 -26.66 -0.21
C GLN A 8 -3.46 -25.34 -0.13
N LYS A 9 -4.52 -25.19 -0.94
CA LYS A 9 -5.39 -24.00 -0.88
C LYS A 9 -6.16 -23.89 0.44
N ALA A 10 -6.63 -25.01 0.98
CA ALA A 10 -7.32 -25.05 2.26
C ALA A 10 -6.39 -24.70 3.43
N VAL A 11 -5.16 -25.21 3.42
CA VAL A 11 -4.13 -24.88 4.43
C VAL A 11 -3.73 -23.40 4.35
N PHE A 12 -3.59 -22.86 3.15
CA PHE A 12 -3.28 -21.44 2.96
C PHE A 12 -4.40 -20.53 3.48
N ALA A 13 -5.67 -20.85 3.17
CA ALA A 13 -6.81 -20.10 3.69
C ALA A 13 -6.89 -20.15 5.22
N LEU A 14 -6.57 -21.31 5.83
CA LEU A 14 -6.53 -21.47 7.28
C LEU A 14 -5.42 -20.61 7.92
N VAL A 15 -4.23 -20.56 7.31
CA VAL A 15 -3.12 -19.75 7.78
C VAL A 15 -3.45 -18.25 7.73
N VAL A 16 -4.09 -17.79 6.68
CA VAL A 16 -4.53 -16.38 6.55
C VAL A 16 -5.55 -16.01 7.62
N VAL A 17 -6.51 -16.91 7.90
CA VAL A 17 -7.51 -16.67 8.97
C VAL A 17 -6.86 -16.66 10.36
N VAL A 18 -5.89 -17.54 10.61
CA VAL A 18 -5.15 -17.58 11.88
C VAL A 18 -4.29 -16.33 12.06
N LEU A 19 -3.63 -15.85 11.01
CA LEU A 19 -2.83 -14.62 11.05
C LEU A 19 -3.72 -13.38 11.26
N ALA A 20 -4.90 -13.34 10.65
CA ALA A 20 -5.88 -12.28 10.87
C ALA A 20 -6.42 -12.28 12.31
N ALA A 21 -6.65 -13.46 12.89
CA ALA A 21 -7.07 -13.60 14.28
C ALA A 21 -5.97 -13.23 15.29
N LEU A 22 -4.72 -13.61 15.02
CA LEU A 22 -3.56 -13.23 15.82
C LEU A 22 -3.28 -11.72 15.72
N GLY A 23 -3.39 -11.12 14.54
CA GLY A 23 -3.29 -9.67 14.36
C GLY A 23 -4.37 -8.92 15.16
N TYR A 24 -5.58 -9.43 15.20
CA TYR A 24 -6.67 -8.86 16.00
C TYR A 24 -6.35 -8.89 17.50
N TRP A 25 -5.74 -9.96 18.00
CA TRP A 25 -5.42 -10.12 19.44
C TRP A 25 -4.24 -9.25 19.89
N LEU A 26 -3.32 -8.90 19.00
CA LEU A 26 -2.19 -8.01 19.26
C LEU A 26 -2.57 -6.52 19.22
N ILE A 27 -3.68 -6.15 18.55
CA ILE A 27 -4.14 -4.76 18.38
C ILE A 27 -5.10 -4.31 19.48
N VAL A 28 -5.56 -5.21 20.37
CA VAL A 28 -6.32 -4.79 21.55
C VAL A 28 -5.39 -3.94 22.44
N PRO A 29 -5.61 -2.61 22.55
CA PRO A 29 -4.76 -1.77 23.38
C PRO A 29 -4.89 -2.22 24.82
N ARG A 30 -3.81 -2.77 25.37
CA ARG A 30 -3.65 -2.87 26.81
C ARG A 30 -3.61 -1.44 27.34
N VAL A 31 -4.67 -1.01 28.02
CA VAL A 31 -4.71 0.25 28.74
C VAL A 31 -3.67 0.15 29.86
N SER A 32 -2.45 0.51 29.55
CA SER A 32 -1.41 0.71 30.56
C SER A 32 -1.63 2.08 31.15
N HIS A 33 -2.02 2.11 32.40
CA HIS A 33 -2.02 3.32 33.23
C HIS A 33 -0.55 3.78 33.35
N SER A 34 -0.15 4.73 32.53
CA SER A 34 1.13 5.41 32.72
C SER A 34 0.94 6.50 33.75
N ASN A 35 1.52 6.28 34.93
CA ASN A 35 1.71 7.31 35.94
C ASN A 35 2.47 8.49 35.32
N ALA A 36 1.85 9.64 35.30
CA ALA A 36 2.48 10.91 34.96
C ALA A 36 3.57 11.23 36.01
N GLN A 37 4.82 11.01 35.64
CA GLN A 37 5.96 11.57 36.36
C GLN A 37 6.12 13.03 35.95
N THR A 38 5.85 13.90 36.88
CA THR A 38 6.04 15.35 36.79
C THR A 38 7.54 15.65 36.66
N GLN A 39 7.97 16.03 35.49
CA GLN A 39 9.33 16.50 35.24
C GLN A 39 9.40 18.00 35.59
N PRO A 40 10.31 18.47 36.48
CA PRO A 40 10.42 19.87 36.78
C PRO A 40 10.93 20.68 35.57
N SER A 41 10.26 21.79 35.29
CA SER A 41 10.67 22.78 34.30
C SER A 41 12.05 23.36 34.59
N PRO A 42 12.93 23.52 33.60
CA PRO A 42 14.15 24.30 33.78
C PRO A 42 13.84 25.80 33.85
N THR A 43 14.37 26.44 34.87
CA THR A 43 14.38 27.88 35.10
C THR A 43 15.03 28.62 33.93
N PRO A 44 14.49 29.75 33.42
CA PRO A 44 15.15 30.52 32.37
C PRO A 44 16.36 31.27 32.94
N SER A 45 17.52 31.03 32.33
CA SER A 45 18.75 31.78 32.57
C SER A 45 18.72 33.12 31.78
N PRO A 46 19.22 34.24 32.32
CA PRO A 46 19.12 35.53 31.65
C PRO A 46 20.00 35.58 30.38
N SER A 47 19.38 35.97 29.28
CA SER A 47 20.04 36.23 28.00
C SER A 47 21.02 37.37 28.08
N ALA A 48 22.29 37.08 27.89
CA ALA A 48 23.29 38.10 27.56
C ALA A 48 23.14 38.49 26.09
N SER A 49 22.90 39.79 25.84
CA SER A 49 22.83 40.37 24.51
C SER A 49 24.21 40.37 23.87
N VAL A 50 24.40 39.52 22.86
CA VAL A 50 25.60 39.57 22.00
C VAL A 50 25.29 40.45 20.80
N PRO A 51 26.15 41.43 20.43
CA PRO A 51 25.94 42.27 19.24
C PRO A 51 26.02 41.42 17.98
N SER A 52 25.02 41.57 17.11
CA SER A 52 24.92 40.87 15.83
C SER A 52 26.11 41.23 14.91
N PRO A 53 26.82 40.24 14.37
CA PRO A 53 27.75 40.50 13.27
C PRO A 53 26.99 40.86 11.98
N PRO A 54 27.59 41.60 11.05
CA PRO A 54 26.94 42.03 9.82
C PRO A 54 26.54 40.80 9.00
N THR A 55 25.28 40.78 8.58
CA THR A 55 24.69 39.74 7.71
C THR A 55 25.36 39.78 6.34
N SER A 56 26.37 38.96 6.14
CA SER A 56 26.81 38.60 4.80
C SER A 56 25.78 37.66 4.20
N VAL A 57 25.02 38.15 3.23
CA VAL A 57 24.10 37.34 2.42
C VAL A 57 24.94 36.25 1.74
N PRO A 58 24.67 34.94 2.00
CA PRO A 58 25.36 33.91 1.24
C PRO A 58 25.02 34.09 -0.25
N PRO A 59 25.97 33.89 -1.16
CA PRO A 59 25.65 33.93 -2.57
C PRO A 59 24.62 32.85 -2.85
N THR A 60 23.49 33.24 -3.42
CA THR A 60 22.48 32.29 -3.93
C THR A 60 23.16 31.45 -4.99
N VAL A 61 23.60 30.26 -4.61
CA VAL A 61 24.08 29.28 -5.58
C VAL A 61 22.84 28.81 -6.34
N THR A 62 22.58 29.43 -7.46
CA THR A 62 21.65 28.86 -8.45
C THR A 62 22.22 27.51 -8.82
N PRO A 63 21.48 26.39 -8.56
CA PRO A 63 21.97 25.10 -8.99
C PRO A 63 22.17 25.19 -10.51
N ALA A 64 23.40 24.97 -10.96
CA ALA A 64 23.68 24.88 -12.38
C ALA A 64 22.74 23.79 -12.96
N PRO A 65 22.07 24.06 -14.10
CA PRO A 65 21.31 23.01 -14.77
C PRO A 65 22.27 21.83 -14.97
N ALA A 66 21.87 20.65 -14.49
CA ALA A 66 22.66 19.44 -14.61
C ALA A 66 23.04 19.32 -16.08
N SER A 67 24.33 19.53 -16.37
CA SER A 67 24.84 19.60 -17.73
C SER A 67 24.49 18.35 -18.48
N ALA A 68 23.99 18.51 -19.68
CA ALA A 68 23.58 17.49 -20.64
C ALA A 68 24.75 16.57 -21.02
N GLY A 69 25.12 15.69 -20.14
CA GLY A 69 26.05 14.60 -20.27
C GLY A 69 25.60 13.40 -19.44
N GLY A 70 24.42 13.52 -18.77
CA GLY A 70 23.83 12.45 -18.00
C GLY A 70 23.38 11.34 -18.92
N VAL A 71 23.87 10.14 -18.65
CA VAL A 71 23.42 8.91 -19.30
C VAL A 71 21.89 8.83 -19.18
N ASN A 72 21.21 8.78 -20.32
CA ASN A 72 19.76 8.56 -20.34
C ASN A 72 19.46 7.09 -20.04
N ILE A 73 19.31 6.75 -18.76
CA ILE A 73 19.02 5.38 -18.30
C ILE A 73 17.72 4.83 -18.90
N TYR A 74 16.77 5.68 -19.29
CA TYR A 74 15.51 5.25 -19.91
C TYR A 74 15.73 4.63 -21.29
N SER A 75 16.84 4.97 -21.99
CA SER A 75 17.16 4.36 -23.27
C SER A 75 17.56 2.87 -23.14
N TRP A 76 17.89 2.41 -21.95
CA TRP A 76 18.26 1.03 -21.66
C TRP A 76 17.09 0.21 -21.12
N LEU A 77 15.99 0.86 -20.75
CA LEU A 77 14.80 0.18 -20.26
C LEU A 77 13.89 -0.20 -21.44
N PRO A 78 13.17 -1.31 -21.35
CA PRO A 78 12.16 -1.67 -22.35
C PRO A 78 10.90 -0.78 -22.31
N PHE A 79 10.92 0.26 -21.48
CA PHE A 79 9.77 1.15 -21.22
C PHE A 79 10.16 2.62 -21.38
N THR A 80 9.23 3.39 -21.90
CA THR A 80 9.34 4.85 -21.89
C THR A 80 9.00 5.42 -20.50
N GLN A 81 9.43 6.62 -20.20
CA GLN A 81 9.05 7.32 -18.97
C GLN A 81 7.52 7.45 -18.84
N GLN A 82 6.83 7.72 -19.97
CA GLN A 82 5.38 7.79 -19.99
C GLN A 82 4.73 6.42 -19.69
N GLY A 83 5.29 5.33 -20.24
CA GLY A 83 4.84 3.98 -19.94
C GLY A 83 4.98 3.60 -18.47
N LEU A 84 6.12 3.94 -17.85
CA LEU A 84 6.33 3.72 -16.42
C LEU A 84 5.36 4.52 -15.58
N ALA A 85 5.11 5.78 -15.94
CA ALA A 85 4.15 6.64 -15.25
C ALA A 85 2.72 6.09 -15.36
N ALA A 86 2.33 5.59 -16.54
CA ALA A 86 1.03 4.95 -16.75
C ALA A 86 0.86 3.67 -15.91
N ALA A 87 1.88 2.81 -15.88
CA ALA A 87 1.88 1.60 -15.05
C ALA A 87 1.75 1.94 -13.55
N ALA A 88 2.49 2.94 -13.10
CA ALA A 88 2.42 3.44 -11.73
C ALA A 88 1.01 3.98 -11.38
N ALA A 89 0.41 4.76 -12.28
CA ALA A 89 -0.95 5.29 -12.09
C ALA A 89 -2.01 4.18 -11.99
N VAL A 90 -1.91 3.14 -12.84
CA VAL A 90 -2.79 1.96 -12.76
C VAL A 90 -2.62 1.24 -11.43
N THR A 91 -1.39 1.01 -10.98
CA THR A 91 -1.09 0.37 -9.70
C THR A 91 -1.68 1.16 -8.53
N GLN A 92 -1.50 2.48 -8.51
CA GLN A 92 -2.00 3.33 -7.45
C GLN A 92 -3.54 3.34 -7.41
N LYS A 93 -4.19 3.52 -8.58
CA LYS A 93 -5.64 3.52 -8.67
C LYS A 93 -6.23 2.16 -8.25
N PHE A 94 -5.63 1.07 -8.72
CA PHE A 94 -6.02 -0.28 -8.33
C PHE A 94 -5.98 -0.46 -6.81
N LEU A 95 -4.89 -0.07 -6.13
CA LEU A 95 -4.77 -0.22 -4.68
C LEU A 95 -5.76 0.64 -3.89
N VAL A 96 -6.13 1.82 -4.39
CA VAL A 96 -7.21 2.62 -3.81
C VAL A 96 -8.53 1.86 -3.89
N ASP A 97 -8.88 1.34 -5.08
CA ASP A 97 -10.13 0.60 -5.30
C ASP A 97 -10.15 -0.74 -4.53
N TYR A 98 -9.01 -1.44 -4.48
CA TYR A 98 -8.82 -2.70 -3.72
C TYR A 98 -9.06 -2.52 -2.23
N ASN A 99 -8.60 -1.41 -1.65
CA ASN A 99 -8.75 -1.09 -0.24
C ASN A 99 -10.07 -0.38 0.10
N THR A 100 -10.90 -0.09 -0.92
CA THR A 100 -12.20 0.58 -0.75
C THR A 100 -13.34 -0.44 -0.93
N TYR A 101 -14.18 -0.61 0.08
CA TYR A 101 -15.32 -1.53 0.01
C TYR A 101 -16.43 -1.17 1.01
N SER A 102 -17.61 -1.75 0.80
CA SER A 102 -18.74 -1.67 1.72
C SER A 102 -19.30 -3.07 2.02
N TYR A 103 -19.80 -3.27 3.24
CA TYR A 103 -20.49 -4.50 3.62
C TYR A 103 -21.79 -4.77 2.83
N THR A 104 -22.35 -3.73 2.21
CA THR A 104 -23.56 -3.83 1.37
C THR A 104 -23.25 -4.16 -0.08
N GLU A 105 -21.98 -4.14 -0.46
CA GLU A 105 -21.54 -4.31 -1.83
C GLU A 105 -21.39 -5.79 -2.18
N SER A 106 -21.83 -6.16 -3.38
CA SER A 106 -21.60 -7.51 -3.90
C SER A 106 -20.17 -7.69 -4.39
N ALA A 107 -19.71 -8.95 -4.48
CA ALA A 107 -18.40 -9.25 -5.06
C ALA A 107 -18.30 -8.83 -6.54
N ALA A 108 -19.41 -8.79 -7.26
CA ALA A 108 -19.45 -8.33 -8.64
C ALA A 108 -19.25 -6.80 -8.71
N ASP A 109 -19.91 -6.03 -7.86
CA ASP A 109 -19.77 -4.58 -7.80
C ASP A 109 -18.38 -4.17 -7.33
N TYR A 110 -17.82 -4.90 -6.33
CA TYR A 110 -16.45 -4.69 -5.87
C TYR A 110 -15.45 -4.80 -7.01
N VAL A 111 -15.51 -5.86 -7.81
CA VAL A 111 -14.59 -6.06 -8.93
C VAL A 111 -14.90 -5.12 -10.10
N ALA A 112 -16.18 -4.77 -10.32
CA ALA A 112 -16.58 -3.86 -11.40
C ALA A 112 -15.91 -2.47 -11.30
N ARG A 113 -15.60 -1.98 -10.10
CA ARG A 113 -14.84 -0.73 -9.92
C ARG A 113 -13.43 -0.79 -10.50
N MET A 114 -12.86 -1.97 -10.55
CA MET A 114 -11.51 -2.20 -11.06
C MET A 114 -11.49 -2.59 -12.55
N ASN A 115 -12.64 -2.55 -13.23
CA ASN A 115 -12.72 -2.84 -14.66
C ASN A 115 -11.75 -1.96 -15.46
N GLY A 116 -11.00 -2.59 -16.37
CA GLY A 116 -9.95 -1.94 -17.16
C GLY A 116 -8.62 -1.75 -16.43
N LEU A 117 -8.58 -1.89 -15.09
CA LEU A 117 -7.36 -1.82 -14.30
C LEU A 117 -6.72 -3.19 -14.05
N ILE A 118 -7.49 -4.27 -14.13
CA ILE A 118 -7.07 -5.64 -13.81
C ILE A 118 -7.30 -6.58 -14.99
N THR A 119 -6.54 -7.67 -15.03
CA THR A 119 -6.77 -8.75 -15.99
C THR A 119 -8.02 -9.55 -15.64
N THR A 120 -8.54 -10.31 -16.59
CA THR A 120 -9.73 -11.18 -16.36
C THR A 120 -9.46 -12.24 -15.30
N GLU A 121 -8.25 -12.78 -15.28
CA GLU A 121 -7.78 -13.77 -14.32
C GLU A 121 -7.77 -13.19 -12.91
N GLU A 122 -7.18 -11.99 -12.76
CA GLU A 122 -7.12 -11.30 -11.48
C GLU A 122 -8.53 -10.89 -11.00
N ALA A 123 -9.41 -10.45 -11.91
CA ALA A 123 -10.81 -10.17 -11.59
C ALA A 123 -11.53 -11.39 -11.01
N THR A 124 -11.28 -12.58 -11.56
CA THR A 124 -11.86 -13.83 -11.08
C THR A 124 -11.33 -14.20 -9.70
N THR A 125 -10.03 -14.05 -9.49
CA THR A 125 -9.36 -14.29 -8.20
C THR A 125 -9.91 -13.37 -7.11
N LEU A 126 -9.94 -12.07 -7.37
CA LEU A 126 -10.43 -11.07 -6.42
C LEU A 126 -11.90 -11.25 -6.09
N LYS A 127 -12.73 -11.58 -7.09
CA LYS A 127 -14.14 -11.89 -6.89
C LYS A 127 -14.33 -13.07 -5.94
N GLY A 128 -13.55 -14.14 -6.13
CA GLY A 128 -13.55 -15.33 -5.27
C GLY A 128 -13.13 -15.01 -3.84
N LEU A 129 -12.04 -14.26 -3.69
CA LEU A 129 -11.53 -13.84 -2.37
C LEU A 129 -12.54 -12.95 -1.64
N TYR A 130 -13.12 -11.97 -2.34
CA TYR A 130 -14.13 -11.07 -1.78
C TYR A 130 -15.39 -11.81 -1.33
N ALA A 131 -15.83 -12.84 -2.08
CA ALA A 131 -16.99 -13.66 -1.79
C ALA A 131 -16.76 -14.76 -0.74
N THR A 132 -15.51 -14.90 -0.20
CA THR A 132 -15.20 -15.94 0.81
C THR A 132 -16.17 -15.85 1.99
N PRO A 133 -16.98 -16.90 2.29
CA PRO A 133 -18.11 -16.81 3.22
C PRO A 133 -17.77 -16.27 4.60
N GLY A 134 -16.64 -16.70 5.18
CA GLY A 134 -16.18 -16.20 6.49
C GLY A 134 -15.85 -14.70 6.48
N VAL A 135 -15.18 -14.24 5.44
CA VAL A 135 -14.80 -12.83 5.27
C VAL A 135 -16.04 -11.97 4.99
N ALA A 136 -16.92 -12.41 4.11
CA ALA A 136 -18.18 -11.73 3.79
C ALA A 136 -19.08 -11.61 5.03
N LYS A 137 -19.17 -12.68 5.83
CA LYS A 137 -19.94 -12.67 7.09
C LYS A 137 -19.37 -11.64 8.10
N ILE A 138 -18.06 -11.60 8.31
CA ILE A 138 -17.43 -10.63 9.22
C ILE A 138 -17.71 -9.21 8.76
N ARG A 139 -17.58 -8.91 7.46
CA ARG A 139 -17.89 -7.58 6.90
C ARG A 139 -19.34 -7.17 7.19
N THR A 140 -20.28 -8.08 6.97
CA THR A 140 -21.71 -7.83 7.17
C THR A 140 -22.06 -7.66 8.64
N ASP A 141 -21.61 -8.58 9.51
CA ASP A 141 -21.89 -8.54 10.95
C ASP A 141 -21.34 -7.27 11.62
N GLN A 142 -20.17 -6.82 11.18
CA GLN A 142 -19.53 -5.62 11.71
C GLN A 142 -19.92 -4.33 10.96
N LYS A 143 -20.73 -4.42 9.89
CA LYS A 143 -21.10 -3.31 9.01
C LYS A 143 -19.86 -2.54 8.51
N GLN A 144 -18.87 -3.29 8.03
CA GLN A 144 -17.58 -2.70 7.64
C GLN A 144 -17.70 -1.88 6.35
N THR A 145 -17.22 -0.65 6.40
CA THR A 145 -16.91 0.17 5.24
C THR A 145 -15.46 0.59 5.28
N SER A 146 -14.80 0.59 4.15
CA SER A 146 -13.39 0.96 4.05
C SER A 146 -13.19 2.00 2.95
N THR A 147 -12.35 2.98 3.22
CA THR A 147 -11.85 3.94 2.23
C THR A 147 -10.34 3.76 2.13
N GLY A 148 -9.87 3.51 0.92
CA GLY A 148 -8.46 3.25 0.61
C GLY A 148 -7.71 4.49 0.15
N THR A 149 -6.42 4.54 0.49
CA THR A 149 -5.41 5.39 -0.15
C THR A 149 -4.21 4.53 -0.53
N ALA A 150 -3.41 4.98 -1.49
CA ALA A 150 -2.24 4.23 -1.93
C ALA A 150 -1.08 5.15 -2.32
N SER A 151 0.15 4.66 -2.07
CA SER A 151 1.39 5.29 -2.53
C SER A 151 2.37 4.23 -3.02
N ILE A 152 3.05 4.50 -4.13
CA ILE A 152 4.11 3.64 -4.64
C ILE A 152 5.42 4.03 -3.95
N THR A 153 6.15 3.02 -3.45
CA THR A 153 7.41 3.23 -2.72
C THR A 153 8.63 2.81 -3.53
N ALA A 154 8.51 1.79 -4.39
CA ALA A 154 9.62 1.32 -5.22
C ALA A 154 9.14 0.53 -6.43
N LEU A 155 10.02 0.42 -7.44
CA LEU A 155 9.97 -0.60 -8.47
C LEU A 155 10.82 -1.77 -8.00
N ARG A 156 10.20 -2.95 -7.82
CA ARG A 156 10.88 -4.17 -7.31
C ARG A 156 11.60 -4.91 -8.41
N THR A 157 10.90 -5.13 -9.53
CA THR A 157 11.43 -5.85 -10.67
C THR A 157 10.71 -5.45 -11.95
N PHE A 158 11.32 -5.73 -13.09
CA PHE A 158 10.71 -5.52 -14.40
C PHE A 158 11.13 -6.62 -15.38
N GLY A 159 10.24 -6.93 -16.31
CA GLY A 159 10.45 -7.79 -17.47
C GLY A 159 10.13 -7.04 -18.76
N PRO A 160 10.14 -7.69 -19.93
CA PRO A 160 9.85 -7.03 -21.22
C PRO A 160 8.46 -6.38 -21.30
N SER A 161 7.47 -6.96 -20.63
CA SER A 161 6.06 -6.49 -20.61
C SER A 161 5.42 -6.55 -19.25
N SER A 162 6.22 -6.55 -18.18
CA SER A 162 5.74 -6.61 -16.79
C SER A 162 6.57 -5.72 -15.88
N LEU A 163 5.91 -5.17 -14.87
CA LEU A 163 6.51 -4.36 -13.81
C LEU A 163 5.91 -4.78 -12.47
N THR A 164 6.74 -4.98 -11.45
CA THR A 164 6.25 -5.21 -10.08
C THR A 164 6.63 -4.02 -9.21
N PHE A 165 5.62 -3.31 -8.73
CA PHE A 165 5.79 -2.20 -7.80
C PHE A 165 5.62 -2.65 -6.37
N ILE A 166 6.42 -2.08 -5.47
CA ILE A 166 6.13 -2.09 -4.04
C ILE A 166 5.31 -0.85 -3.74
N ALA A 167 4.13 -1.05 -3.19
CA ALA A 167 3.21 0.03 -2.88
C ALA A 167 2.56 -0.17 -1.50
N THR A 168 2.33 0.92 -0.79
CA THR A 168 1.65 0.93 0.49
C THR A 168 0.18 1.29 0.27
N GLY A 169 -0.71 0.38 0.65
CA GLY A 169 -2.14 0.63 0.76
C GLY A 169 -2.50 0.98 2.20
N THR A 170 -3.26 2.03 2.39
CA THR A 170 -3.81 2.41 3.71
C THR A 170 -5.32 2.35 3.65
N GLN A 171 -5.94 1.80 4.69
CA GLN A 171 -7.38 1.68 4.85
C GLN A 171 -7.84 2.52 6.03
N HIS A 172 -8.90 3.28 5.84
CA HIS A 172 -9.71 3.82 6.93
C HIS A 172 -10.96 2.94 7.04
N LEU A 173 -10.96 2.05 8.04
CA LEU A 173 -12.04 1.10 8.29
C LEU A 173 -13.01 1.68 9.30
N THR A 174 -14.29 1.72 8.94
CA THR A 174 -15.40 2.08 9.83
C THR A 174 -16.27 0.84 10.07
N THR A 175 -16.64 0.62 11.31
CA THR A 175 -17.49 -0.48 11.75
C THR A 175 -18.60 0.04 12.67
N ALA A 176 -19.56 -0.82 13.04
CA ALA A 176 -20.57 -0.48 14.05
C ALA A 176 -19.99 -0.14 15.44
N LYS A 177 -18.72 -0.51 15.70
CA LYS A 177 -18.04 -0.30 16.99
C LYS A 177 -17.08 0.90 17.00
N GLY A 178 -16.85 1.53 15.86
CA GLY A 178 -15.90 2.63 15.69
C GLY A 178 -15.04 2.50 14.46
N SER A 179 -14.06 3.37 14.32
CA SER A 179 -13.15 3.40 13.18
C SER A 179 -11.71 3.11 13.57
N SER A 180 -10.93 2.61 12.61
CA SER A 180 -9.51 2.30 12.74
C SER A 180 -8.79 2.53 11.42
N ASN A 181 -7.49 2.76 11.49
CA ASN A 181 -6.63 2.82 10.32
C ASN A 181 -5.75 1.57 10.26
N GLY A 182 -5.61 1.02 9.06
CA GLY A 182 -4.70 -0.08 8.76
C GLY A 182 -3.81 0.28 7.58
N SER A 183 -2.61 -0.26 7.56
CA SER A 183 -1.68 -0.09 6.44
C SER A 183 -0.99 -1.41 6.16
N ALA A 184 -0.83 -1.73 4.88
CA ALA A 184 -0.08 -2.90 4.43
C ALA A 184 0.74 -2.54 3.19
N GLN A 185 1.86 -3.24 3.04
CA GLN A 185 2.72 -3.09 1.87
C GLN A 185 2.50 -4.28 0.94
N TYR A 186 2.29 -3.98 -0.34
CA TYR A 186 1.98 -4.95 -1.39
C TYR A 186 3.05 -4.95 -2.47
N ALA A 187 3.29 -6.11 -3.06
CA ALA A 187 3.91 -6.25 -4.37
C ALA A 187 2.79 -6.40 -5.39
N VAL A 188 2.68 -5.44 -6.29
CA VAL A 188 1.65 -5.40 -7.34
C VAL A 188 2.32 -5.54 -8.68
N THR A 189 1.97 -6.59 -9.40
CA THR A 189 2.49 -6.86 -10.75
C THR A 189 1.49 -6.36 -11.78
N VAL A 190 1.96 -5.50 -12.67
CA VAL A 190 1.22 -5.03 -13.85
C VAL A 190 1.85 -5.59 -15.12
N THR A 191 1.00 -5.94 -16.09
CA THR A 191 1.38 -6.41 -17.39
C THR A 191 0.82 -5.50 -18.47
N GLY A 192 1.59 -5.29 -19.54
CA GLY A 192 1.18 -4.42 -20.63
C GLY A 192 2.33 -3.83 -21.41
N SER A 193 2.04 -2.78 -22.18
CA SER A 193 3.04 -2.04 -22.97
C SER A 193 2.56 -0.63 -23.27
N GLY A 194 3.51 0.25 -23.59
CA GLY A 194 3.19 1.65 -23.85
C GLY A 194 2.48 2.30 -22.66
N THR A 195 1.25 2.74 -22.85
CA THR A 195 0.41 3.33 -21.79
C THR A 195 -0.73 2.40 -21.35
N SER A 196 -0.83 1.19 -21.91
CA SER A 196 -1.87 0.21 -21.63
C SER A 196 -1.33 -0.84 -20.66
N TRP A 197 -1.73 -0.74 -19.41
CA TRP A 197 -1.30 -1.62 -18.33
C TRP A 197 -2.50 -2.14 -17.53
N GLN A 198 -2.39 -3.38 -17.06
CA GLN A 198 -3.37 -4.00 -16.18
C GLN A 198 -2.66 -4.75 -15.05
N VAL A 199 -3.23 -4.72 -13.86
CA VAL A 199 -2.76 -5.53 -12.74
C VAL A 199 -3.09 -6.99 -13.02
N SER A 200 -2.08 -7.83 -12.94
CA SER A 200 -2.18 -9.28 -13.13
C SER A 200 -1.99 -10.06 -11.84
N ASP A 201 -1.46 -9.42 -10.78
CA ASP A 201 -1.24 -10.08 -9.50
C ASP A 201 -1.05 -9.06 -8.37
N ILE A 202 -1.47 -9.43 -7.16
CA ILE A 202 -1.23 -8.70 -5.92
C ILE A 202 -0.91 -9.66 -4.77
N GLU A 203 0.18 -9.41 -4.08
CA GLU A 203 0.58 -10.16 -2.89
C GLU A 203 1.12 -9.22 -1.80
N LEU A 204 1.23 -9.70 -0.56
CA LEU A 204 1.96 -8.95 0.48
C LEU A 204 3.44 -8.87 0.11
N SER A 205 4.05 -7.71 0.29
CA SER A 205 5.46 -7.48 -0.13
C SER A 205 6.47 -8.35 0.59
N SER A 206 6.12 -8.93 1.74
CA SER A 206 6.93 -9.89 2.50
C SER A 206 6.96 -11.29 1.86
N VAL A 207 6.00 -11.60 0.97
CA VAL A 207 5.97 -12.86 0.23
C VAL A 207 6.95 -12.75 -0.95
N GLY A 208 7.81 -13.75 -1.13
CA GLY A 208 8.79 -13.76 -2.23
C GLY A 208 10.12 -13.04 -1.93
N GLN A 209 10.44 -12.77 -0.67
CA GLN A 209 11.76 -12.27 -0.24
C GLN A 209 12.65 -13.38 0.36
N SER A 210 12.43 -14.62 -0.01
CA SER A 210 13.22 -15.78 0.42
C SER A 210 14.21 -16.22 -0.66
#